data_44702ab1a5329c9fffbb353116dbf651
#
_entry.id   44702ab1a5329c9fffbb353116dbf651
#
_cell.length_a   1.000
_cell.length_b   1.000
_cell.length_c   1.000
_cell.angle_alpha   90.00
_cell.angle_beta   90.00
_cell.angle_gamma   90.00
#
_symmetry.space_group_name_H-M   'P 1'
#
loop_
_entity.id
_entity.type
_entity.pdbx_description
1 polymer ?
#
loop_
_entity_poly.entity_id
_entity_poly.type
_entity_poly.pdbx_seq_one_letter_code
_entity_poly.pdbx_strand_id
1 'polypeptide(L)'
;MAPAKGKRSRRAPGLFLAAAFAVAGSNPAAAALLLVPMDEAQADHLRAYGVCYEALAAGARAEWLLNYRGGSFLLADFEGLAALCVERGVTAEYVADPAPIYNVVEANNMEAVPLTKAPRVALYAPPDEEMWDDAVMLALDYAQIPYDVIWNDVVLSGGLYQYDWLHLHHEDFTGQFGKFYGSFAGTPWYEMMVERYRAEAAAAGYPSVAAYMGAAAEAIEQYVAAGGFLFAMCSATDTLDIALAARDCDIVASEFDGTPADAGLKERLAYERTLAFTDFDVIPNPYIYEYSDIDTPRSISWSV
;
A
#
# COMPACT_ATOMS: atom_id res chain seq x y z
N MET A 1 3.87 -20.09 -76.44
CA MET A 1 2.68 -20.37 -75.59
C MET A 1 2.20 -19.07 -75.02
N ALA A 2 1.04 -18.59 -75.47
CA ALA A 2 0.51 -17.26 -75.16
C ALA A 2 -0.28 -17.28 -73.83
N PRO A 3 -0.33 -16.16 -73.09
CA PRO A 3 -1.06 -16.07 -71.85
C PRO A 3 -2.55 -15.73 -72.06
N ALA A 4 -3.39 -16.33 -71.23
CA ALA A 4 -4.84 -16.19 -71.24
C ALA A 4 -5.31 -14.80 -70.77
N LYS A 5 -6.28 -14.21 -71.46
CA LYS A 5 -6.95 -12.94 -71.15
C LYS A 5 -7.97 -13.12 -70.00
N GLY A 6 -7.77 -12.39 -68.90
CA GLY A 6 -8.75 -12.27 -67.82
C GLY A 6 -9.88 -11.30 -68.15
N LYS A 7 -11.15 -11.73 -67.96
CA LYS A 7 -12.35 -10.92 -68.14
C LYS A 7 -12.51 -9.88 -67.05
N ARG A 8 -12.65 -8.60 -67.41
CA ARG A 8 -13.05 -7.49 -66.52
C ARG A 8 -14.57 -7.52 -66.35
N SER A 9 -15.01 -7.74 -65.10
CA SER A 9 -16.40 -7.59 -64.69
C SER A 9 -16.66 -6.12 -64.31
N ARG A 10 -17.59 -5.45 -64.94
CA ARG A 10 -18.09 -4.11 -64.59
C ARG A 10 -19.11 -4.29 -63.49
N ARG A 11 -18.81 -3.76 -62.29
CA ARG A 11 -19.79 -3.60 -61.20
C ARG A 11 -20.50 -2.26 -61.36
N ALA A 12 -21.83 -2.26 -61.28
CA ALA A 12 -22.70 -1.07 -61.29
C ALA A 12 -22.58 -0.31 -59.97
N PRO A 13 -22.80 1.00 -59.93
CA PRO A 13 -22.77 1.78 -58.70
C PRO A 13 -24.01 1.52 -57.88
N GLY A 14 -23.79 0.93 -56.67
CA GLY A 14 -24.85 0.78 -55.67
C GLY A 14 -25.15 2.12 -55.01
N LEU A 15 -26.41 2.47 -55.05
CA LEU A 15 -26.96 3.64 -54.33
C LEU A 15 -26.92 3.37 -52.83
N PHE A 16 -26.04 4.00 -52.09
CA PHE A 16 -26.05 3.98 -50.62
C PHE A 16 -27.12 4.97 -50.12
N LEU A 17 -28.23 4.41 -49.65
CA LEU A 17 -29.22 5.15 -48.87
C LEU A 17 -28.64 5.38 -47.46
N ALA A 18 -28.21 6.62 -47.14
CA ALA A 18 -27.80 6.98 -45.78
C ALA A 18 -29.04 7.11 -44.91
N ALA A 19 -29.30 6.07 -44.09
CA ALA A 19 -30.27 6.16 -43.01
C ALA A 19 -29.64 7.02 -41.88
N ALA A 20 -30.12 8.24 -41.74
CA ALA A 20 -29.80 9.08 -40.58
C ALA A 20 -30.50 8.50 -39.36
N PHE A 21 -29.80 7.76 -38.53
CA PHE A 21 -30.26 7.46 -37.16
C PHE A 21 -30.18 8.76 -36.36
N ALA A 22 -31.33 9.36 -36.08
CA ALA A 22 -31.46 10.39 -35.04
C ALA A 22 -31.23 9.67 -33.71
N VAL A 23 -30.02 9.82 -33.16
CA VAL A 23 -29.76 9.51 -31.76
C VAL A 23 -30.56 10.53 -30.96
N ALA A 24 -31.70 10.11 -30.47
CA ALA A 24 -32.41 10.87 -29.43
C ALA A 24 -31.45 10.96 -28.25
N GLY A 25 -30.89 12.14 -28.02
CA GLY A 25 -30.09 12.44 -26.85
C GLY A 25 -30.97 12.26 -25.60
N SER A 26 -30.92 11.09 -24.98
CA SER A 26 -31.30 10.93 -23.60
C SER A 26 -30.31 11.78 -22.81
N ASN A 27 -30.79 12.92 -22.26
CA ASN A 27 -30.09 13.56 -21.15
C ASN A 27 -29.76 12.43 -20.17
N PRO A 28 -28.49 12.19 -19.80
CA PRO A 28 -28.24 11.29 -18.70
C PRO A 28 -28.96 11.91 -17.50
N ALA A 29 -29.99 11.24 -16.99
CA ALA A 29 -30.55 11.58 -15.69
C ALA A 29 -29.35 11.71 -14.77
N ALA A 30 -29.21 12.88 -14.12
CA ALA A 30 -28.11 13.06 -13.18
C ALA A 30 -28.13 11.85 -12.25
N ALA A 31 -27.06 11.06 -12.25
CA ALA A 31 -26.99 9.87 -11.43
C ALA A 31 -27.28 10.31 -10.00
N ALA A 32 -28.20 9.62 -9.31
CA ALA A 32 -28.45 9.88 -7.90
C ALA A 32 -27.12 9.74 -7.15
N LEU A 33 -26.95 10.52 -6.09
CA LEU A 33 -25.76 10.48 -5.27
C LEU A 33 -26.10 9.90 -3.90
N LEU A 34 -25.16 9.17 -3.33
CA LEU A 34 -25.20 8.68 -1.95
C LEU A 34 -24.07 9.35 -1.16
N LEU A 35 -24.42 10.00 -0.07
CA LEU A 35 -23.48 10.47 0.93
C LEU A 35 -23.32 9.39 1.98
N VAL A 36 -22.09 8.92 2.16
CA VAL A 36 -21.67 8.02 3.23
C VAL A 36 -20.97 8.87 4.29
N PRO A 37 -21.67 9.27 5.37
CA PRO A 37 -21.09 10.11 6.40
C PRO A 37 -20.01 9.37 7.17
N MET A 38 -19.00 10.08 7.69
CA MET A 38 -17.93 9.54 8.52
C MET A 38 -17.88 10.20 9.91
N ASP A 39 -18.95 10.92 10.27
CA ASP A 39 -19.19 11.45 11.62
C ASP A 39 -19.88 10.39 12.52
N GLU A 40 -20.33 10.80 13.70
CA GLU A 40 -21.02 9.93 14.68
C GLU A 40 -22.32 9.29 14.16
N ALA A 41 -22.84 9.75 13.03
CA ALA A 41 -24.00 9.13 12.38
C ALA A 41 -23.64 7.83 11.65
N GLN A 42 -22.36 7.57 11.40
CA GLN A 42 -21.92 6.33 10.76
C GLN A 42 -22.00 5.15 11.74
N ALA A 43 -22.74 4.12 11.34
CA ALA A 43 -22.86 2.90 12.13
C ALA A 43 -21.56 2.04 12.07
N ASP A 44 -20.87 2.02 10.92
CA ASP A 44 -19.65 1.22 10.73
C ASP A 44 -18.67 1.96 9.80
N HIS A 45 -17.68 2.61 10.40
CA HIS A 45 -16.67 3.39 9.68
C HIS A 45 -15.74 2.52 8.81
N LEU A 46 -15.30 1.35 9.30
CA LEU A 46 -14.41 0.51 8.52
C LEU A 46 -15.11 -0.06 7.28
N ARG A 47 -16.33 -0.52 7.41
CA ARG A 47 -17.13 -1.00 6.27
C ARG A 47 -17.51 0.10 5.30
N ALA A 48 -17.59 1.35 5.77
CA ALA A 48 -17.81 2.50 4.90
C ALA A 48 -16.67 2.69 3.89
N TYR A 49 -15.39 2.47 4.30
CA TYR A 49 -14.27 2.42 3.35
C TYR A 49 -14.42 1.29 2.33
N GLY A 50 -14.87 0.11 2.78
CA GLY A 50 -15.13 -1.02 1.87
C GLY A 50 -16.24 -0.73 0.86
N VAL A 51 -17.31 -0.04 1.25
CA VAL A 51 -18.36 0.41 0.32
C VAL A 51 -17.81 1.39 -0.71
N CYS A 52 -16.96 2.34 -0.28
CA CYS A 52 -16.29 3.27 -1.18
C CYS A 52 -15.36 2.54 -2.16
N TYR A 53 -14.61 1.55 -1.68
CA TYR A 53 -13.75 0.69 -2.51
C TYR A 53 -14.55 -0.02 -3.59
N GLU A 54 -15.67 -0.66 -3.23
CA GLU A 54 -16.55 -1.36 -4.19
C GLU A 54 -17.14 -0.40 -5.22
N ALA A 55 -17.54 0.80 -4.80
CA ALA A 55 -18.02 1.81 -5.74
C ALA A 55 -16.95 2.18 -6.77
N LEU A 56 -15.70 2.36 -6.33
CA LEU A 56 -14.57 2.62 -7.24
C LEU A 56 -14.27 1.42 -8.13
N ALA A 57 -14.31 0.20 -7.60
CA ALA A 57 -14.09 -1.02 -8.37
C ALA A 57 -15.15 -1.24 -9.45
N ALA A 58 -16.40 -0.82 -9.17
CA ALA A 58 -17.49 -0.79 -10.15
C ALA A 58 -17.37 0.37 -11.17
N GLY A 59 -16.38 1.25 -11.03
CA GLY A 59 -16.18 2.40 -11.91
C GLY A 59 -17.11 3.57 -11.63
N ALA A 60 -17.75 3.61 -10.46
CA ALA A 60 -18.58 4.72 -10.07
C ALA A 60 -17.72 5.96 -9.74
N ARG A 61 -18.25 7.15 -10.03
CA ARG A 61 -17.63 8.38 -9.57
C ARG A 61 -17.74 8.47 -8.05
N ALA A 62 -16.62 8.76 -7.39
CA ALA A 62 -16.52 8.92 -5.96
C ALA A 62 -15.69 10.16 -5.61
N GLU A 63 -16.09 10.87 -4.57
CA GLU A 63 -15.36 12.00 -4.03
C GLU A 63 -15.19 11.82 -2.51
N TRP A 64 -14.01 12.13 -2.01
CA TRP A 64 -13.75 12.25 -0.59
C TRP A 64 -13.87 13.69 -0.15
N LEU A 65 -14.86 13.96 0.68
CA LEU A 65 -15.15 15.30 1.22
C LEU A 65 -14.35 15.51 2.50
N LEU A 66 -13.11 16.00 2.36
CA LEU A 66 -12.18 16.22 3.48
C LEU A 66 -12.80 17.17 4.51
N ASN A 67 -12.77 16.74 5.77
CA ASN A 67 -13.33 17.45 6.93
C ASN A 67 -14.85 17.68 6.90
N TYR A 68 -15.57 17.36 5.82
CA TYR A 68 -17.02 17.42 5.82
C TYR A 68 -17.58 16.19 6.53
N ARG A 69 -18.29 16.40 7.65
CA ARG A 69 -18.89 15.33 8.46
C ARG A 69 -17.94 14.15 8.70
N GLY A 70 -16.72 14.45 9.17
CA GLY A 70 -15.70 13.45 9.50
C GLY A 70 -14.89 12.92 8.32
N GLY A 71 -15.01 13.52 7.11
CA GLY A 71 -14.33 13.05 5.90
C GLY A 71 -15.21 12.08 5.09
N SER A 72 -16.47 12.47 4.85
CA SER A 72 -17.50 11.66 4.17
C SER A 72 -17.14 11.32 2.72
N PHE A 73 -17.77 10.27 2.20
CA PHE A 73 -17.69 9.93 0.77
C PHE A 73 -19.00 10.32 0.06
N LEU A 74 -18.88 10.95 -1.11
CA LEU A 74 -19.99 11.22 -2.01
C LEU A 74 -19.85 10.33 -3.24
N LEU A 75 -20.74 9.36 -3.37
CA LEU A 75 -20.66 8.29 -4.37
C LEU A 75 -21.77 8.45 -5.40
N ALA A 76 -21.47 8.31 -6.69
CA ALA A 76 -22.50 8.17 -7.70
C ALA A 76 -23.23 6.84 -7.50
N ASP A 77 -24.56 6.90 -7.37
CA ASP A 77 -25.36 5.70 -7.17
C ASP A 77 -25.36 4.83 -8.44
N PHE A 78 -25.28 3.54 -8.23
CA PHE A 78 -25.44 2.51 -9.26
C PHE A 78 -26.32 1.38 -8.72
N GLU A 79 -26.80 0.54 -9.60
CA GLU A 79 -27.68 -0.56 -9.21
C GLU A 79 -27.02 -1.45 -8.15
N GLY A 80 -27.61 -1.49 -6.96
CA GLY A 80 -27.16 -2.30 -5.84
C GLY A 80 -26.34 -1.55 -4.79
N LEU A 81 -25.83 -0.32 -5.01
CA LEU A 81 -24.98 0.38 -4.03
C LEU A 81 -25.73 0.64 -2.70
N ALA A 82 -26.97 1.13 -2.77
CA ALA A 82 -27.77 1.34 -1.56
C ALA A 82 -28.06 0.02 -0.82
N ALA A 83 -28.31 -1.06 -1.56
CA ALA A 83 -28.50 -2.40 -0.98
C ALA A 83 -27.22 -2.90 -0.31
N LEU A 84 -26.05 -2.67 -0.92
CA LEU A 84 -24.74 -2.98 -0.36
C LEU A 84 -24.48 -2.23 0.96
N CYS A 85 -24.84 -0.93 1.03
CA CYS A 85 -24.75 -0.16 2.27
C CYS A 85 -25.59 -0.82 3.38
N VAL A 86 -26.83 -1.20 3.09
CA VAL A 86 -27.71 -1.88 4.05
C VAL A 86 -27.14 -3.24 4.48
N GLU A 87 -26.68 -4.05 3.54
CA GLU A 87 -26.08 -5.38 3.80
C GLU A 87 -24.87 -5.26 4.71
N ARG A 88 -24.00 -4.28 4.47
CA ARG A 88 -22.80 -4.04 5.27
C ARG A 88 -23.03 -3.23 6.55
N GLY A 89 -24.26 -2.80 6.81
CA GLY A 89 -24.59 -1.98 7.99
C GLY A 89 -24.01 -0.57 7.93
N VAL A 90 -23.76 -0.05 6.73
CA VAL A 90 -23.19 1.29 6.50
C VAL A 90 -24.30 2.31 6.34
N THR A 91 -24.23 3.38 7.11
CA THR A 91 -25.17 4.52 6.97
C THR A 91 -24.89 5.24 5.66
N ALA A 92 -25.93 5.48 4.86
CA ALA A 92 -25.87 6.25 3.63
C ALA A 92 -27.14 7.11 3.44
N GLU A 93 -26.98 8.28 2.86
CA GLU A 93 -28.05 9.27 2.66
C GLU A 93 -28.17 9.60 1.17
N TYR A 94 -29.39 9.57 0.61
CA TYR A 94 -29.62 10.03 -0.75
C TYR A 94 -29.46 11.53 -0.87
N VAL A 95 -28.72 11.97 -1.87
CA VAL A 95 -28.47 13.39 -2.18
C VAL A 95 -29.09 13.70 -3.53
N ALA A 96 -30.21 14.44 -3.49
CA ALA A 96 -30.88 14.87 -4.71
C ALA A 96 -30.19 16.08 -5.36
N ASP A 97 -29.61 16.95 -4.55
CA ASP A 97 -28.88 18.15 -4.97
C ASP A 97 -27.60 18.26 -4.13
N PRO A 98 -26.39 18.09 -4.70
CA PRO A 98 -25.14 18.21 -3.98
C PRO A 98 -24.69 19.67 -3.74
N ALA A 99 -25.34 20.68 -4.34
CA ALA A 99 -24.92 22.06 -4.21
C ALA A 99 -24.83 22.55 -2.75
N PRO A 100 -25.77 22.21 -1.83
CA PRO A 100 -25.62 22.58 -0.42
C PRO A 100 -24.37 22.00 0.23
N ILE A 101 -23.95 20.79 -0.15
CA ILE A 101 -22.73 20.14 0.36
C ILE A 101 -21.50 20.92 -0.10
N TYR A 102 -21.38 21.18 -1.41
CA TYR A 102 -20.25 21.92 -1.96
C TYR A 102 -20.16 23.35 -1.43
N ASN A 103 -21.30 24.03 -1.22
CA ASN A 103 -21.31 25.33 -0.59
C ASN A 103 -20.72 25.32 0.82
N VAL A 104 -20.98 24.27 1.60
CA VAL A 104 -20.37 24.09 2.94
C VAL A 104 -18.88 23.81 2.82
N VAL A 105 -18.49 22.97 1.88
CA VAL A 105 -17.07 22.64 1.61
C VAL A 105 -16.28 23.90 1.23
N GLU A 106 -16.81 24.71 0.30
CA GLU A 106 -16.17 25.95 -0.15
C GLU A 106 -16.13 27.05 0.93
N ALA A 107 -17.18 27.16 1.75
CA ALA A 107 -17.27 28.19 2.79
C ALA A 107 -16.41 27.90 4.02
N ASN A 108 -15.89 26.68 4.15
CA ASN A 108 -15.07 26.25 5.27
C ASN A 108 -13.74 25.69 4.73
N ASN A 109 -12.76 25.49 5.58
CA ASN A 109 -11.47 24.93 5.18
C ASN A 109 -11.59 23.42 4.90
N MET A 110 -12.32 23.06 3.85
CA MET A 110 -12.61 21.70 3.41
C MET A 110 -12.33 21.55 1.93
N GLU A 111 -12.21 20.31 1.45
CA GLU A 111 -11.93 20.02 0.05
C GLU A 111 -12.73 18.79 -0.43
N ALA A 112 -13.16 18.80 -1.68
CA ALA A 112 -13.73 17.64 -2.37
C ALA A 112 -12.68 17.04 -3.28
N VAL A 113 -12.13 15.91 -2.89
CA VAL A 113 -11.04 15.20 -3.61
C VAL A 113 -11.65 14.08 -4.45
N PRO A 114 -11.53 14.11 -5.79
CA PRO A 114 -11.99 13.02 -6.63
C PRO A 114 -11.16 11.78 -6.42
N LEU A 115 -11.83 10.65 -6.19
CA LEU A 115 -11.20 9.33 -6.12
C LEU A 115 -11.30 8.67 -7.50
N THR A 116 -10.20 8.23 -8.05
CA THR A 116 -10.11 7.85 -9.47
C THR A 116 -10.15 6.36 -9.73
N LYS A 117 -9.76 5.53 -8.76
CA LYS A 117 -9.76 4.06 -8.87
C LYS A 117 -9.72 3.37 -7.50
N ALA A 118 -10.17 2.13 -7.45
CA ALA A 118 -9.89 1.24 -6.34
C ALA A 118 -8.40 0.83 -6.39
N PRO A 119 -7.62 1.01 -5.32
CA PRO A 119 -6.21 0.66 -5.32
C PRO A 119 -6.02 -0.87 -5.29
N ARG A 120 -4.96 -1.37 -5.93
CA ARG A 120 -4.45 -2.71 -5.67
C ARG A 120 -3.54 -2.64 -4.46
N VAL A 121 -3.90 -3.36 -3.41
CA VAL A 121 -3.22 -3.33 -2.10
C VAL A 121 -2.34 -4.56 -1.96
N ALA A 122 -1.08 -4.37 -1.59
CA ALA A 122 -0.16 -5.42 -1.17
C ALA A 122 0.18 -5.25 0.32
N LEU A 123 0.12 -6.33 1.07
CA LEU A 123 0.67 -6.44 2.41
C LEU A 123 1.93 -7.27 2.35
N TYR A 124 3.02 -6.72 2.85
CA TYR A 124 4.30 -7.40 2.91
C TYR A 124 4.39 -8.18 4.21
N ALA A 125 4.36 -9.49 4.11
CA ALA A 125 4.45 -10.38 5.27
C ALA A 125 5.07 -11.73 4.88
N PRO A 126 5.78 -12.41 5.80
CA PRO A 126 6.31 -13.74 5.55
C PRO A 126 5.18 -14.76 5.29
N PRO A 127 5.43 -15.81 4.48
CA PRO A 127 4.37 -16.72 4.02
C PRO A 127 3.66 -17.54 5.11
N ASP A 128 4.22 -17.60 6.31
CA ASP A 128 3.68 -18.31 7.48
C ASP A 128 3.04 -17.37 8.50
N GLU A 129 2.90 -16.10 8.18
CA GLU A 129 2.18 -15.16 9.03
C GLU A 129 0.68 -15.40 8.93
N GLU A 130 0.05 -15.46 10.10
CA GLU A 130 -1.39 -15.69 10.18
C GLU A 130 -2.12 -14.34 10.24
N MET A 131 -3.25 -14.25 9.56
CA MET A 131 -4.04 -13.03 9.44
C MET A 131 -4.36 -12.35 10.79
N TRP A 132 -4.59 -13.14 11.85
CA TRP A 132 -4.88 -12.58 13.18
C TRP A 132 -3.67 -11.97 13.89
N ASP A 133 -2.46 -12.15 13.37
CA ASP A 133 -1.25 -11.53 13.89
C ASP A 133 -1.06 -10.10 13.35
N ASP A 134 -1.79 -9.74 12.27
CA ASP A 134 -1.75 -8.42 11.67
C ASP A 134 -3.09 -7.69 11.75
N ALA A 135 -3.13 -6.57 12.50
CA ALA A 135 -4.33 -5.76 12.69
C ALA A 135 -4.82 -5.11 11.37
N VAL A 136 -3.93 -4.87 10.41
CA VAL A 136 -4.30 -4.28 9.12
C VAL A 136 -4.95 -5.31 8.22
N MET A 137 -4.44 -6.55 8.20
CA MET A 137 -5.12 -7.67 7.52
C MET A 137 -6.55 -7.85 8.07
N LEU A 138 -6.70 -7.87 9.40
CA LEU A 138 -8.01 -7.97 10.04
C LEU A 138 -8.94 -6.80 9.66
N ALA A 139 -8.42 -5.56 9.60
CA ALA A 139 -9.21 -4.40 9.25
C ALA A 139 -9.66 -4.43 7.78
N LEU A 140 -8.78 -4.84 6.86
CA LEU A 140 -9.11 -4.96 5.43
C LEU A 140 -10.12 -6.08 5.18
N ASP A 141 -9.97 -7.24 5.84
CA ASP A 141 -10.97 -8.32 5.77
C ASP A 141 -12.32 -7.89 6.33
N TYR A 142 -12.33 -7.22 7.47
CA TYR A 142 -13.57 -6.69 8.04
C TYR A 142 -14.23 -5.67 7.12
N ALA A 143 -13.46 -4.78 6.51
CA ALA A 143 -13.92 -3.81 5.53
C ALA A 143 -14.28 -4.45 4.18
N GLN A 144 -13.90 -5.70 3.94
CA GLN A 144 -14.03 -6.41 2.67
C GLN A 144 -13.28 -5.69 1.53
N ILE A 145 -12.10 -5.17 1.83
CA ILE A 145 -11.17 -4.60 0.84
C ILE A 145 -10.16 -5.68 0.46
N PRO A 146 -10.10 -6.09 -0.82
CA PRO A 146 -9.16 -7.13 -1.26
C PRO A 146 -7.71 -6.64 -1.19
N TYR A 147 -6.83 -7.56 -0.83
CA TYR A 147 -5.38 -7.35 -0.80
C TYR A 147 -4.65 -8.65 -1.17
N ASP A 148 -3.41 -8.53 -1.58
CA ASP A 148 -2.51 -9.67 -1.81
C ASP A 148 -1.41 -9.65 -0.73
N VAL A 149 -1.16 -10.78 -0.07
CA VAL A 149 0.02 -10.94 0.78
C VAL A 149 1.20 -11.27 -0.12
N ILE A 150 2.27 -10.52 0.00
CA ILE A 150 3.48 -10.66 -0.82
C ILE A 150 4.72 -10.76 0.06
N TRP A 151 5.76 -11.39 -0.45
CA TRP A 151 7.04 -11.52 0.22
C TRP A 151 8.20 -11.15 -0.71
N ASN A 152 9.43 -11.38 -0.27
CA ASN A 152 10.64 -11.00 -0.97
C ASN A 152 10.75 -11.51 -2.42
N ASP A 153 10.19 -12.65 -2.74
CA ASP A 153 10.18 -13.18 -4.10
C ASP A 153 9.44 -12.27 -5.09
N VAL A 154 8.28 -11.73 -4.66
CA VAL A 154 7.50 -10.76 -5.43
C VAL A 154 8.22 -9.42 -5.48
N VAL A 155 8.75 -8.94 -4.34
CA VAL A 155 9.45 -7.66 -4.23
C VAL A 155 10.69 -7.63 -5.12
N LEU A 156 11.56 -8.63 -4.99
CA LEU A 156 12.83 -8.71 -5.71
C LEU A 156 12.68 -9.03 -7.21
N SER A 157 11.55 -9.64 -7.61
CA SER A 157 11.24 -9.83 -9.02
C SER A 157 10.64 -8.62 -9.72
N GLY A 158 10.44 -7.50 -9.01
CA GLY A 158 9.81 -6.29 -9.54
C GLY A 158 8.29 -6.36 -9.55
N GLY A 159 7.68 -7.30 -8.82
CA GLY A 159 6.22 -7.45 -8.74
C GLY A 159 5.50 -6.29 -8.06
N LEU A 160 6.21 -5.46 -7.27
CA LEU A 160 5.65 -4.29 -6.58
C LEU A 160 4.97 -3.30 -7.54
N TYR A 161 5.46 -3.14 -8.77
CA TYR A 161 4.88 -2.21 -9.75
C TYR A 161 3.47 -2.59 -10.23
N GLN A 162 2.96 -3.73 -9.80
CA GLN A 162 1.56 -4.13 -10.05
C GLN A 162 0.59 -3.57 -9.00
N TYR A 163 1.10 -3.05 -7.88
CA TYR A 163 0.33 -2.54 -6.76
C TYR A 163 0.38 -1.02 -6.70
N ASP A 164 -0.69 -0.43 -6.16
CA ASP A 164 -0.80 1.00 -5.94
C ASP A 164 -0.41 1.38 -4.51
N TRP A 165 -0.61 0.46 -3.56
CA TRP A 165 -0.34 0.63 -2.15
C TRP A 165 0.40 -0.60 -1.60
N LEU A 166 1.57 -0.36 -1.01
CA LEU A 166 2.33 -1.33 -0.22
C LEU A 166 2.17 -0.99 1.26
N HIS A 167 1.75 -1.98 2.05
CA HIS A 167 1.71 -1.89 3.49
C HIS A 167 2.83 -2.74 4.10
N LEU A 168 3.57 -2.15 5.06
CA LEU A 168 4.56 -2.79 5.92
C LEU A 168 4.12 -2.63 7.37
N HIS A 169 4.35 -3.63 8.22
CA HIS A 169 3.95 -3.58 9.63
C HIS A 169 5.14 -3.71 10.58
N HIS A 170 5.63 -4.91 10.84
CA HIS A 170 6.68 -5.15 11.84
C HIS A 170 7.89 -5.91 11.31
N GLU A 171 8.10 -5.86 10.01
CA GLU A 171 9.21 -6.56 9.38
C GLU A 171 10.55 -5.93 9.72
N ASP A 172 11.56 -6.80 9.81
CA ASP A 172 12.94 -6.44 10.05
C ASP A 172 13.75 -6.46 8.74
N PHE A 173 14.00 -5.30 8.17
CA PHE A 173 14.84 -5.15 6.98
C PHE A 173 16.34 -5.15 7.27
N THR A 174 16.74 -5.14 8.56
CA THR A 174 18.15 -5.08 8.97
C THR A 174 18.84 -6.44 9.01
N GLY A 175 18.06 -7.54 9.05
CA GLY A 175 18.58 -8.90 9.20
C GLY A 175 18.94 -9.28 10.63
N GLN A 176 18.46 -8.56 11.63
CA GLN A 176 18.67 -8.84 13.06
C GLN A 176 17.55 -9.70 13.68
N PHE A 177 16.72 -10.32 12.83
CA PHE A 177 15.65 -11.26 13.22
C PHE A 177 14.69 -10.71 14.28
N GLY A 178 14.20 -9.48 14.06
CA GLY A 178 13.26 -8.83 14.96
C GLY A 178 13.85 -8.41 16.31
N LYS A 179 15.16 -8.45 16.47
CA LYS A 179 15.86 -8.20 17.76
C LYS A 179 15.42 -9.17 18.88
N PHE A 180 14.93 -10.33 18.50
CA PHE A 180 14.43 -11.34 19.47
C PHE A 180 15.53 -12.17 20.12
N TYR A 181 16.78 -12.06 19.68
CA TYR A 181 17.89 -12.89 20.17
C TYR A 181 18.03 -12.86 21.70
N GLY A 182 18.08 -11.68 22.29
CA GLY A 182 18.29 -11.52 23.74
C GLY A 182 17.25 -12.22 24.62
N SER A 183 16.01 -12.34 24.14
CA SER A 183 14.87 -12.93 24.87
C SER A 183 14.56 -14.36 24.46
N PHE A 184 14.85 -14.75 23.21
CA PHE A 184 14.31 -15.98 22.62
C PHE A 184 15.34 -16.88 21.96
N ALA A 185 16.63 -16.55 21.99
CA ALA A 185 17.69 -17.44 21.51
C ALA A 185 17.54 -18.83 22.17
N GLY A 186 17.57 -19.90 21.36
CA GLY A 186 17.37 -21.26 21.82
C GLY A 186 15.92 -21.70 21.98
N THR A 187 14.93 -20.86 21.71
CA THR A 187 13.54 -21.31 21.59
C THR A 187 13.26 -21.89 20.21
N PRO A 188 12.46 -22.97 20.10
CA PRO A 188 12.26 -23.64 18.81
C PRO A 188 11.69 -22.74 17.73
N TRP A 189 10.76 -21.83 18.06
CA TRP A 189 10.18 -20.94 17.07
C TRP A 189 11.20 -19.93 16.52
N TYR A 190 12.08 -19.37 17.40
CA TYR A 190 13.11 -18.43 16.97
C TYR A 190 14.15 -19.13 16.07
N GLU A 191 14.58 -20.34 16.46
CA GLU A 191 15.52 -21.12 15.65
C GLU A 191 14.92 -21.45 14.27
N MET A 192 13.64 -21.85 14.21
CA MET A 192 12.96 -22.11 12.94
C MET A 192 12.84 -20.85 12.08
N MET A 193 12.51 -19.69 12.68
CA MET A 193 12.46 -18.42 11.98
C MET A 193 13.83 -18.07 11.38
N VAL A 194 14.90 -18.13 12.17
CA VAL A 194 16.28 -17.85 11.71
C VAL A 194 16.69 -18.79 10.57
N GLU A 195 16.41 -20.10 10.72
CA GLU A 195 16.73 -21.09 9.69
C GLU A 195 15.97 -20.81 8.39
N ARG A 196 14.69 -20.46 8.48
CA ARG A 196 13.89 -20.11 7.32
C ARG A 196 14.48 -18.89 6.58
N TYR A 197 14.72 -17.78 7.25
CA TYR A 197 15.28 -16.57 6.61
C TYR A 197 16.63 -16.84 5.97
N ARG A 198 17.50 -17.64 6.64
CA ARG A 198 18.79 -18.06 6.07
C ARG A 198 18.62 -18.92 4.82
N ALA A 199 17.68 -19.85 4.84
CA ALA A 199 17.39 -20.70 3.69
C ALA A 199 16.84 -19.90 2.51
N GLU A 200 15.94 -18.95 2.75
CA GLU A 200 15.40 -18.05 1.74
C GLU A 200 16.49 -17.18 1.11
N ALA A 201 17.33 -16.53 1.94
CA ALA A 201 18.44 -15.71 1.46
C ALA A 201 19.40 -16.53 0.59
N ALA A 202 19.77 -17.73 1.05
CA ALA A 202 20.65 -18.62 0.29
C ALA A 202 20.00 -19.09 -1.03
N ALA A 203 18.73 -19.44 -1.03
CA ALA A 203 17.98 -19.85 -2.22
C ALA A 203 17.87 -18.72 -3.24
N ALA A 204 17.75 -17.47 -2.76
CA ALA A 204 17.73 -16.27 -3.59
C ALA A 204 19.14 -15.80 -4.03
N GLY A 205 20.22 -16.48 -3.57
CA GLY A 205 21.60 -16.19 -3.95
C GLY A 205 22.28 -15.08 -3.16
N TYR A 206 21.74 -14.69 -2.02
CA TYR A 206 22.32 -13.67 -1.15
C TYR A 206 23.27 -14.29 -0.11
N PRO A 207 24.37 -13.59 0.25
CA PRO A 207 25.36 -14.10 1.19
C PRO A 207 24.89 -14.10 2.66
N SER A 208 23.93 -13.27 3.00
CA SER A 208 23.38 -13.14 4.36
C SER A 208 21.91 -12.70 4.33
N VAL A 209 21.22 -12.83 5.47
CA VAL A 209 19.86 -12.32 5.63
C VAL A 209 19.84 -10.79 5.55
N ALA A 210 20.84 -10.11 6.12
CA ALA A 210 20.96 -8.65 6.00
C ALA A 210 21.05 -8.19 4.54
N ALA A 211 21.86 -8.88 3.71
CA ALA A 211 21.94 -8.57 2.28
C ALA A 211 20.62 -8.84 1.53
N TYR A 212 19.90 -9.90 1.91
CA TYR A 212 18.62 -10.27 1.32
C TYR A 212 17.51 -9.27 1.66
N MET A 213 17.38 -8.92 2.94
CA MET A 213 16.38 -7.96 3.42
C MET A 213 16.73 -6.53 2.97
N GLY A 214 18.01 -6.17 2.96
CA GLY A 214 18.48 -4.89 2.43
C GLY A 214 18.17 -4.72 0.94
N ALA A 215 18.29 -5.78 0.14
CA ALA A 215 17.88 -5.74 -1.27
C ALA A 215 16.36 -5.54 -1.43
N ALA A 216 15.55 -6.12 -0.54
CA ALA A 216 14.10 -5.86 -0.50
C ALA A 216 13.82 -4.39 -0.14
N ALA A 217 14.52 -3.84 0.86
CA ALA A 217 14.42 -2.42 1.21
C ALA A 217 14.72 -1.49 0.02
N GLU A 218 15.79 -1.78 -0.74
CA GLU A 218 16.12 -1.02 -1.96
C GLU A 218 15.05 -1.13 -3.05
N ALA A 219 14.47 -2.31 -3.24
CA ALA A 219 13.38 -2.49 -4.20
C ALA A 219 12.12 -1.70 -3.78
N ILE A 220 11.85 -1.60 -2.48
CA ILE A 220 10.76 -0.78 -1.93
C ILE A 220 11.06 0.72 -2.12
N GLU A 221 12.29 1.17 -1.85
CA GLU A 221 12.73 2.55 -2.14
C GLU A 221 12.47 2.91 -3.62
N GLN A 222 12.86 2.03 -4.54
CA GLN A 222 12.66 2.25 -5.97
C GLN A 222 11.18 2.30 -6.35
N TYR A 223 10.34 1.46 -5.75
CA TYR A 223 8.90 1.49 -5.93
C TYR A 223 8.31 2.84 -5.50
N VAL A 224 8.71 3.36 -4.32
CA VAL A 224 8.28 4.68 -3.83
C VAL A 224 8.77 5.79 -4.76
N ALA A 225 10.03 5.75 -5.19
CA ALA A 225 10.61 6.72 -6.11
C ALA A 225 9.90 6.73 -7.48
N ALA A 226 9.32 5.59 -7.90
CA ALA A 226 8.51 5.48 -9.12
C ALA A 226 7.05 5.94 -8.93
N GLY A 227 6.65 6.40 -7.75
CA GLY A 227 5.32 6.91 -7.42
C GLY A 227 4.39 5.91 -6.76
N GLY A 228 4.89 4.78 -6.26
CA GLY A 228 4.15 3.85 -5.42
C GLY A 228 3.82 4.46 -4.06
N PHE A 229 2.67 4.12 -3.50
CA PHE A 229 2.28 4.55 -2.16
C PHE A 229 2.72 3.53 -1.12
N LEU A 230 3.50 3.98 -0.14
CA LEU A 230 3.98 3.18 0.98
C LEU A 230 3.33 3.65 2.29
N PHE A 231 2.80 2.71 3.06
CA PHE A 231 2.38 2.92 4.43
C PHE A 231 3.08 1.91 5.33
N ALA A 232 3.96 2.39 6.20
CA ALA A 232 4.70 1.57 7.14
C ALA A 232 4.27 1.85 8.57
N MET A 233 4.25 0.81 9.40
CA MET A 233 3.90 0.86 10.82
C MET A 233 4.96 0.12 11.64
N CYS A 234 4.91 0.33 12.97
CA CYS A 234 5.72 -0.40 13.94
C CYS A 234 7.23 -0.41 13.55
N SER A 235 7.92 -1.52 13.77
CA SER A 235 9.37 -1.63 13.48
C SER A 235 9.74 -1.52 12.01
N ALA A 236 8.80 -1.76 11.09
CA ALA A 236 9.08 -1.56 9.66
C ALA A 236 9.39 -0.09 9.32
N THR A 237 8.89 0.88 10.09
CA THR A 237 9.23 2.31 9.89
C THR A 237 10.71 2.58 10.07
N ASP A 238 11.31 2.02 11.12
CA ASP A 238 12.72 2.21 11.46
C ASP A 238 13.62 1.32 10.64
N THR A 239 13.28 0.02 10.58
CA THR A 239 14.15 -0.99 9.98
C THR A 239 14.33 -0.80 8.49
N LEU A 240 13.33 -0.24 7.79
CA LEU A 240 13.44 0.11 6.37
C LEU A 240 14.52 1.19 6.16
N ASP A 241 14.43 2.30 6.90
CA ASP A 241 15.38 3.40 6.77
C ASP A 241 16.78 3.02 7.27
N ILE A 242 16.86 2.22 8.34
CA ILE A 242 18.13 1.68 8.82
C ILE A 242 18.80 0.81 7.76
N ALA A 243 18.05 -0.09 7.11
CA ALA A 243 18.59 -0.93 6.05
C ALA A 243 19.06 -0.12 4.83
N LEU A 244 18.31 0.91 4.44
CA LEU A 244 18.70 1.82 3.36
C LEU A 244 19.96 2.62 3.69
N ALA A 245 20.07 3.15 4.91
CA ALA A 245 21.25 3.88 5.36
C ALA A 245 22.47 2.99 5.50
N ALA A 246 22.30 1.73 5.90
CA ALA A 246 23.36 0.77 6.19
C ALA A 246 23.84 -0.03 4.96
N ARG A 247 23.40 0.32 3.75
CA ARG A 247 23.67 -0.44 2.53
C ARG A 247 25.15 -0.85 2.35
N ASP A 248 26.07 0.03 2.68
CA ASP A 248 27.51 -0.13 2.44
C ASP A 248 28.30 -0.41 3.72
N CYS A 249 27.62 -0.80 4.82
CA CYS A 249 28.25 -1.18 6.08
C CYS A 249 27.52 -2.31 6.78
N ASP A 250 28.26 -3.12 7.52
CA ASP A 250 27.71 -4.21 8.32
C ASP A 250 27.28 -3.67 9.69
N ILE A 251 25.96 -3.69 9.93
CA ILE A 251 25.34 -3.28 11.19
C ILE A 251 24.94 -4.46 12.07
N VAL A 252 25.23 -5.70 11.63
CA VAL A 252 24.70 -6.91 12.23
C VAL A 252 25.76 -7.53 13.14
N ALA A 253 25.39 -7.86 14.38
CA ALA A 253 26.30 -8.49 15.33
C ALA A 253 26.61 -9.94 14.93
N SER A 254 27.78 -10.44 15.35
CA SER A 254 28.26 -11.78 15.02
C SER A 254 27.36 -12.93 15.48
N GLU A 255 26.48 -12.70 16.43
CA GLU A 255 25.46 -13.65 16.88
C GLU A 255 24.43 -13.94 15.78
N PHE A 256 24.23 -13.01 14.85
CA PHE A 256 23.24 -13.14 13.79
C PHE A 256 23.84 -13.78 12.52
N ASP A 257 25.04 -13.36 12.09
CA ASP A 257 25.59 -13.78 10.81
C ASP A 257 27.04 -14.33 10.90
N GLY A 258 27.70 -14.26 12.06
CA GLY A 258 29.05 -14.76 12.32
C GLY A 258 30.16 -13.73 12.09
N THR A 259 29.83 -12.51 11.65
CA THR A 259 30.78 -11.39 11.47
C THR A 259 30.47 -10.27 12.44
N PRO A 260 31.48 -9.55 12.97
CA PRO A 260 31.20 -8.42 13.85
C PRO A 260 30.71 -7.23 13.04
N ALA A 261 29.77 -6.46 13.60
CA ALA A 261 29.37 -5.19 13.02
C ALA A 261 30.58 -4.25 12.82
N ASP A 262 30.49 -3.42 11.80
CA ASP A 262 31.55 -2.44 11.49
C ASP A 262 31.76 -1.43 12.62
N ALA A 263 32.99 -0.95 12.77
CA ALA A 263 33.28 0.14 13.68
C ALA A 263 32.93 1.49 13.05
N GLY A 264 32.50 2.46 13.89
CA GLY A 264 32.21 3.82 13.43
C GLY A 264 31.00 3.87 12.49
N LEU A 265 29.95 3.17 12.85
CA LEU A 265 28.74 3.04 12.01
C LEU A 265 28.12 4.39 11.64
N LYS A 266 28.03 5.31 12.60
CA LYS A 266 27.37 6.62 12.41
C LYS A 266 27.96 7.41 11.22
N GLU A 267 29.28 7.38 11.07
CA GLU A 267 29.98 8.08 9.99
C GLU A 267 29.91 7.36 8.65
N ARG A 268 29.39 6.14 8.64
CA ARG A 268 29.27 5.29 7.42
C ARG A 268 27.85 5.17 6.91
N LEU A 269 26.86 5.52 7.73
CA LEU A 269 25.46 5.49 7.32
C LEU A 269 25.16 6.54 6.25
N ALA A 270 24.53 6.13 5.17
CA ALA A 270 24.15 6.96 4.04
C ALA A 270 22.72 7.52 4.23
N TYR A 271 22.59 8.51 5.11
CA TYR A 271 21.29 9.09 5.46
C TYR A 271 20.55 9.74 4.28
N GLU A 272 21.24 10.10 3.20
CA GLU A 272 20.63 10.60 1.96
C GLU A 272 19.76 9.56 1.24
N ARG A 273 19.81 8.30 1.67
CA ARG A 273 19.03 7.20 1.11
C ARG A 273 17.76 6.89 1.89
N THR A 274 17.64 7.41 3.10
CA THR A 274 16.47 7.17 3.95
C THR A 274 15.25 7.91 3.44
N LEU A 275 14.08 7.40 3.76
CA LEU A 275 12.80 7.99 3.34
C LEU A 275 12.25 9.00 4.35
N ALA A 276 12.50 8.77 5.64
CA ALA A 276 11.87 9.52 6.72
C ALA A 276 12.86 10.01 7.79
N PHE A 277 13.83 9.19 8.19
CA PHE A 277 14.69 9.45 9.36
C PHE A 277 16.14 9.75 8.98
N THR A 278 16.79 10.58 9.76
CA THR A 278 18.20 10.98 9.56
C THR A 278 18.88 11.21 10.90
N ASP A 279 20.22 11.12 10.92
CA ASP A 279 21.06 11.40 12.09
C ASP A 279 20.73 10.52 13.32
N PHE A 280 20.39 9.25 13.09
CA PHE A 280 20.21 8.25 14.14
C PHE A 280 21.47 7.41 14.36
N ASP A 281 21.57 6.81 15.55
CA ASP A 281 22.60 5.85 15.90
C ASP A 281 22.03 4.43 15.88
N VAL A 282 22.63 3.52 15.10
CA VAL A 282 22.23 2.11 15.05
C VAL A 282 22.76 1.37 16.29
N ILE A 283 21.96 0.47 16.83
CA ILE A 283 22.27 -0.37 17.99
C ILE A 283 22.50 -1.83 17.52
N PRO A 284 23.74 -2.27 17.27
CA PRO A 284 24.02 -3.64 16.83
C PRO A 284 23.85 -4.68 17.94
N ASN A 285 23.87 -4.28 19.21
CA ASN A 285 23.85 -5.21 20.35
C ASN A 285 22.61 -6.13 20.31
N PRO A 286 22.78 -7.48 20.21
CA PRO A 286 21.69 -8.43 20.07
C PRO A 286 20.83 -8.59 21.36
N TYR A 287 21.30 -8.08 22.50
CA TYR A 287 20.59 -8.11 23.78
C TYR A 287 19.76 -6.87 24.05
N ILE A 288 19.80 -5.88 23.14
CA ILE A 288 18.97 -4.67 23.18
C ILE A 288 17.91 -4.80 22.10
N TYR A 289 16.65 -4.60 22.49
CA TYR A 289 15.50 -4.80 21.59
C TYR A 289 15.39 -3.73 20.48
N GLU A 290 15.79 -2.50 20.82
CA GLU A 290 15.76 -1.38 19.89
C GLU A 290 16.80 -1.53 18.77
N TYR A 291 16.44 -1.11 17.55
CA TYR A 291 17.35 -1.10 16.39
C TYR A 291 18.25 0.13 16.34
N SER A 292 17.74 1.24 16.85
CA SER A 292 18.40 2.55 16.82
C SER A 292 17.86 3.45 17.93
N ASP A 293 18.31 4.72 17.94
CA ASP A 293 17.78 5.76 18.81
C ASP A 293 16.68 6.62 18.14
N ILE A 294 16.11 6.19 17.00
CA ILE A 294 15.05 6.92 16.28
C ILE A 294 13.90 7.29 17.23
N ASP A 295 13.39 6.32 17.98
CA ASP A 295 12.27 6.50 18.91
C ASP A 295 12.69 7.02 20.29
N THR A 296 14.00 7.16 20.55
CA THR A 296 14.47 7.65 21.83
C THR A 296 14.36 9.17 21.87
N PRO A 297 13.56 9.75 22.78
CA PRO A 297 13.48 11.19 22.90
C PRO A 297 14.87 11.76 23.21
N ARG A 298 15.44 12.55 22.30
CA ARG A 298 16.67 13.29 22.58
C ARG A 298 16.40 14.11 23.83
N SER A 299 17.12 13.84 24.91
CA SER A 299 16.98 14.57 26.18
C SER A 299 17.12 16.06 25.90
N ILE A 300 16.00 16.79 25.99
CA ILE A 300 16.04 18.25 25.98
C ILE A 300 16.77 18.61 27.25
N SER A 301 18.05 18.97 27.15
CA SER A 301 18.78 19.56 28.27
C SER A 301 18.19 20.95 28.51
N TRP A 302 17.26 21.06 29.45
CA TRP A 302 16.87 22.35 30.00
C TRP A 302 18.09 22.87 30.78
N SER A 303 18.87 23.74 30.14
CA SER A 303 19.82 24.57 30.91
C SER A 303 18.96 25.56 31.71
N VAL A 304 18.89 25.32 33.02
CA VAL A 304 18.40 26.28 34.02
C VAL A 304 19.39 27.40 34.19
#